data_bbf382396bbcc86d4f2e512c5173bbd9
#
_entry.id   bbf382396bbcc86d4f2e512c5173bbd9
#
_cell.length_a   1.000
_cell.length_b   1.000
_cell.length_c   1.000
_cell.angle_alpha   90.00
_cell.angle_beta   90.00
_cell.angle_gamma   90.00
#
_symmetry.space_group_name_H-M   'P 1'
#
loop_
_entity.id
_entity.type
_entity.pdbx_description
1 polymer ?
#
loop_
_entity_poly.entity_id
_entity_poly.type
_entity_poly.pdbx_seq_one_letter_code
_entity_poly.pdbx_strand_id
1 'polypeptide(L)'
;ADNMGQTMEQTGTTIFRPPYSPVAIGAFAGRRRGMEFYPTRYTTSHKWSVEQNAIFVEVGMWYRSQWFPLPGETHWRESVDREVKQTRASVGICDVTTLGKIDIKGADVSEFLNKVY
;
A
#
# COMPACT_ATOMS: atom_id res chain seq x y z
N ALA A 1 -6.39 -22.62 1.92
CA ALA A 1 -7.27 -23.77 1.62
C ALA A 1 -6.78 -25.01 2.35
N ASP A 2 -5.59 -25.49 2.09
CA ASP A 2 -5.07 -26.76 2.63
C ASP A 2 -5.03 -26.80 4.16
N ASN A 3 -4.57 -25.74 4.80
CA ASN A 3 -4.50 -25.62 6.26
C ASN A 3 -5.89 -25.62 6.94
N MET A 4 -6.93 -25.36 6.17
CA MET A 4 -8.32 -25.32 6.65
C MET A 4 -9.11 -26.56 6.21
N GLY A 5 -8.49 -27.47 5.47
CA GLY A 5 -9.16 -28.65 4.91
C GLY A 5 -10.27 -28.33 3.90
N GLN A 6 -10.18 -27.14 3.27
CA GLN A 6 -11.17 -26.66 2.29
C GLN A 6 -10.61 -26.73 0.87
N THR A 7 -11.47 -26.92 -0.11
CA THR A 7 -11.08 -26.84 -1.51
C THR A 7 -10.83 -25.39 -1.94
N MET A 8 -10.12 -25.21 -3.05
CA MET A 8 -9.91 -23.87 -3.63
C MET A 8 -11.23 -23.18 -3.97
N GLU A 9 -12.21 -23.93 -4.45
CA GLU A 9 -13.55 -23.41 -4.77
C GLU A 9 -14.29 -22.93 -3.51
N GLN A 10 -14.15 -23.65 -2.40
CA GLN A 10 -14.77 -23.28 -1.12
C GLN A 10 -14.10 -22.06 -0.48
N THR A 11 -12.79 -21.95 -0.63
CA THR A 11 -12.01 -20.83 -0.10
C THR A 11 -12.20 -19.56 -0.96
N GLY A 12 -12.45 -19.75 -2.24
CA GLY A 12 -12.55 -18.67 -3.20
C GLY A 12 -11.21 -18.11 -3.64
N THR A 13 -11.25 -17.20 -4.59
CA THR A 13 -10.06 -16.46 -5.03
C THR A 13 -9.86 -15.22 -4.16
N THR A 14 -8.60 -14.84 -3.96
CA THR A 14 -8.29 -13.52 -3.40
C THR A 14 -8.86 -12.45 -4.31
N ILE A 15 -9.83 -11.71 -3.79
CA ILE A 15 -10.48 -10.63 -4.54
C ILE A 15 -9.61 -9.37 -4.44
N PHE A 16 -9.57 -8.62 -5.51
CA PHE A 16 -9.09 -7.23 -5.49
C PHE A 16 -9.76 -6.51 -4.33
N ARG A 17 -9.02 -5.69 -3.63
CA ARG A 17 -9.49 -4.95 -2.46
C ARG A 17 -10.80 -4.24 -2.76
N PRO A 18 -11.92 -4.70 -2.20
CA PRO A 18 -13.20 -4.03 -2.43
C PRO A 18 -13.23 -2.68 -1.71
N PRO A 19 -14.13 -1.77 -2.09
CA PRO A 19 -14.44 -0.63 -1.26
C PRO A 19 -14.91 -1.07 0.13
N TYR A 20 -14.68 -0.27 1.15
CA TYR A 20 -15.00 -0.58 2.54
C TYR A 20 -16.49 -0.84 2.81
N SER A 21 -17.35 -0.31 1.97
CA SER A 21 -18.78 -0.50 2.02
C SER A 21 -19.31 -0.93 0.66
N PRO A 22 -20.44 -1.64 0.61
CA PRO A 22 -21.11 -1.93 -0.65
C PRO A 22 -21.40 -0.65 -1.42
N VAL A 23 -21.14 -0.67 -2.72
CA VAL A 23 -21.28 0.49 -3.59
C VAL A 23 -22.17 0.14 -4.75
N ALA A 24 -23.10 1.02 -5.10
CA ALA A 24 -23.97 0.85 -6.25
C ALA A 24 -23.16 0.92 -7.55
N ILE A 25 -23.55 0.15 -8.56
CA ILE A 25 -22.90 0.14 -9.87
C ILE A 25 -22.87 1.55 -10.49
N GLY A 26 -23.88 2.36 -10.24
CA GLY A 26 -23.94 3.76 -10.70
C GLY A 26 -22.78 4.64 -10.23
N ALA A 27 -22.16 4.31 -9.10
CA ALA A 27 -20.98 5.04 -8.62
C ALA A 27 -19.75 4.87 -9.52
N PHE A 28 -19.72 3.82 -10.33
CA PHE A 28 -18.65 3.56 -11.30
C PHE A 28 -18.92 4.18 -12.68
N ALA A 29 -20.10 4.75 -12.88
CA ALA A 29 -20.53 5.28 -14.19
C ALA A 29 -20.31 6.80 -14.29
N GLY A 30 -20.14 7.27 -15.52
CA GLY A 30 -20.08 8.69 -15.83
C GLY A 30 -18.71 9.35 -15.69
N ARG A 31 -18.68 10.66 -15.95
CA ARG A 31 -17.44 11.46 -15.94
C ARG A 31 -16.84 11.67 -14.56
N ARG A 32 -17.64 11.53 -13.51
CA ARG A 32 -17.22 11.64 -12.11
C ARG A 32 -17.00 10.27 -11.48
N ARG A 33 -16.85 9.26 -12.32
CA ARG A 33 -16.60 7.89 -11.87
C ARG A 33 -15.41 7.86 -10.93
N GLY A 34 -15.60 7.18 -9.81
CA GLY A 34 -14.55 6.96 -8.84
C GLY A 34 -14.35 8.10 -7.84
N MET A 35 -15.10 9.19 -7.91
CA MET A 35 -14.97 10.25 -6.89
C MET A 35 -15.32 9.76 -5.49
N GLU A 36 -16.26 8.83 -5.39
CA GLU A 36 -16.63 8.18 -4.13
C GLU A 36 -15.58 7.19 -3.63
N PHE A 37 -14.65 6.83 -4.50
CA PHE A 37 -13.55 5.90 -4.23
C PHE A 37 -12.20 6.59 -4.18
N TYR A 38 -12.14 7.87 -4.42
CA TYR A 38 -10.90 8.60 -4.32
C TYR A 38 -10.34 8.50 -2.91
N PRO A 39 -9.04 8.36 -2.80
CA PRO A 39 -8.42 8.27 -1.50
C PRO A 39 -8.73 9.51 -0.70
N THR A 40 -9.29 9.28 0.48
CA THR A 40 -9.57 10.32 1.47
C THR A 40 -8.56 10.29 2.60
N ARG A 41 -7.62 9.36 2.55
CA ARG A 41 -6.59 9.15 3.55
C ARG A 41 -5.23 9.51 3.00
N TYR A 42 -4.54 10.35 3.74
CA TYR A 42 -3.18 10.76 3.45
C TYR A 42 -2.23 10.23 4.52
N THR A 43 -1.03 9.89 4.12
CA THR A 43 0.00 9.51 5.08
C THR A 43 0.45 10.72 5.89
N THR A 44 1.06 10.50 7.04
CA THR A 44 1.59 11.60 7.88
C THR A 44 2.68 12.38 7.17
N SER A 45 3.40 11.75 6.26
CA SER A 45 4.45 12.34 5.43
C SER A 45 3.94 13.02 4.16
N HIS A 46 2.62 13.00 3.88
CA HIS A 46 2.06 13.44 2.59
C HIS A 46 2.47 14.85 2.19
N LYS A 47 2.38 15.80 3.12
CA LYS A 47 2.76 17.19 2.85
C LYS A 47 4.21 17.32 2.41
N TRP A 48 5.10 16.69 3.15
CA TRP A 48 6.52 16.63 2.80
C TRP A 48 6.74 15.97 1.44
N SER A 49 6.06 14.86 1.16
CA SER A 49 6.16 14.16 -0.12
C SER A 49 5.74 15.05 -1.30
N VAL A 50 4.69 15.87 -1.13
CA VAL A 50 4.28 16.85 -2.14
C VAL A 50 5.37 17.90 -2.37
N GLU A 51 5.96 18.42 -1.30
CA GLU A 51 7.06 19.38 -1.38
C GLU A 51 8.31 18.81 -2.08
N GLN A 52 8.49 17.47 -2.00
CA GLN A 52 9.56 16.76 -2.70
C GLN A 52 9.17 16.29 -4.12
N ASN A 53 8.05 16.76 -4.65
CA ASN A 53 7.53 16.40 -5.97
C ASN A 53 7.31 14.88 -6.16
N ALA A 54 6.92 14.17 -5.10
CA ALA A 54 6.61 12.76 -5.19
C ALA A 54 5.52 12.48 -6.22
N ILE A 55 5.63 11.38 -6.92
CA ILE A 55 4.54 10.83 -7.71
C ILE A 55 3.73 9.91 -6.81
N PHE A 56 2.41 10.05 -6.87
CA PHE A 56 1.50 9.36 -5.97
C PHE A 56 0.75 8.24 -6.65
N VAL A 57 0.33 7.26 -5.86
CA VAL A 57 -0.52 6.14 -6.28
C VAL A 57 -1.64 5.92 -5.29
N GLU A 58 -2.78 5.54 -5.80
CA GLU A 58 -3.94 5.14 -5.01
C GLU A 58 -3.82 3.68 -4.58
N VAL A 59 -3.88 3.44 -3.28
CA VAL A 59 -3.87 2.10 -2.70
C VAL A 59 -5.06 1.98 -1.74
N GLY A 60 -6.16 1.43 -2.23
CA GLY A 60 -7.43 1.48 -1.53
C GLY A 60 -7.86 2.94 -1.31
N MET A 61 -8.15 3.31 -0.07
CA MET A 61 -8.51 4.69 0.28
C MET A 61 -7.30 5.58 0.64
N TRP A 62 -6.10 5.07 0.45
CA TRP A 62 -4.88 5.79 0.74
C TRP A 62 -4.26 6.36 -0.52
N TYR A 63 -3.77 7.60 -0.43
CA TYR A 63 -2.95 8.25 -1.43
C TYR A 63 -1.52 8.32 -0.91
N ARG A 64 -0.64 7.49 -1.47
CA ARG A 64 0.73 7.34 -0.99
C ARG A 64 1.75 7.67 -2.06
N SER A 65 2.91 8.15 -1.66
CA SER A 65 4.04 8.35 -2.57
C SER A 65 4.50 7.01 -3.16
N GLN A 66 4.79 7.02 -4.44
CA GLN A 66 5.25 5.86 -5.20
C GLN A 66 6.74 5.95 -5.50
N TRP A 67 7.22 7.07 -5.98
CA TRP A 67 8.63 7.39 -6.15
C TRP A 67 8.86 8.90 -6.09
N PHE A 68 10.12 9.31 -5.98
CA PHE A 68 10.53 10.71 -5.89
C PHE A 68 11.50 11.02 -7.05
N PRO A 69 11.01 11.62 -8.16
CA PRO A 69 11.86 11.96 -9.30
C PRO A 69 12.85 13.08 -8.96
N LEU A 70 14.06 12.97 -9.46
CA LEU A 70 15.03 14.06 -9.47
C LEU A 70 15.01 14.79 -10.82
N PRO A 71 15.53 16.03 -10.88
CA PRO A 71 15.66 16.74 -12.13
C PRO A 71 16.41 15.92 -13.18
N GLY A 72 15.82 15.75 -14.36
CA GLY A 72 16.37 14.95 -15.45
C GLY A 72 15.90 13.49 -15.50
N GLU A 73 15.29 12.96 -14.44
CA GLU A 73 14.64 11.65 -14.45
C GLU A 73 13.27 11.77 -15.15
N THR A 74 13.05 10.99 -16.19
CA THR A 74 11.85 11.05 -17.02
C THR A 74 10.95 9.83 -16.85
N HIS A 75 11.48 8.77 -16.23
CA HIS A 75 10.80 7.50 -16.08
C HIS A 75 10.96 6.95 -14.66
N TRP A 76 9.89 6.39 -14.13
CA TRP A 76 9.85 5.85 -12.76
C TRP A 76 11.01 4.89 -12.45
N ARG A 77 11.47 4.12 -13.45
CA ARG A 77 12.55 3.15 -13.28
C ARG A 77 13.88 3.80 -12.88
N GLU A 78 14.18 4.97 -13.44
CA GLU A 78 15.40 5.71 -13.12
C GLU A 78 15.43 6.10 -11.65
N SER A 79 14.30 6.63 -11.13
CA SER A 79 14.15 6.97 -9.72
C SER A 79 14.27 5.73 -8.82
N VAL A 80 13.58 4.64 -9.17
CA VAL A 80 13.58 3.41 -8.37
C VAL A 80 14.98 2.79 -8.34
N ASP A 81 15.65 2.68 -9.47
CA ASP A 81 17.02 2.13 -9.55
C ASP A 81 18.01 2.95 -8.72
N ARG A 82 17.88 4.27 -8.73
CA ARG A 82 18.66 5.17 -7.88
C ARG A 82 18.37 4.96 -6.40
N GLU A 83 17.10 4.93 -6.01
CA GLU A 83 16.68 4.76 -4.62
C GLU A 83 17.10 3.40 -4.06
N VAL A 84 17.00 2.34 -4.85
CA VAL A 84 17.46 0.99 -4.47
C VAL A 84 18.98 0.97 -4.27
N LYS A 85 19.74 1.58 -5.18
CA LYS A 85 21.21 1.69 -5.05
C LYS A 85 21.59 2.46 -3.81
N GLN A 86 20.93 3.60 -3.57
CA GLN A 86 21.17 4.44 -2.39
C GLN A 86 20.86 3.70 -1.08
N THR A 87 19.73 2.99 -1.03
CA THR A 87 19.35 2.20 0.14
C THR A 87 20.36 1.10 0.46
N ARG A 88 20.91 0.46 -0.57
CA ARG A 88 21.96 -0.57 -0.41
C ARG A 88 23.32 -0.01 -0.03
N ALA A 89 23.64 1.18 -0.49
CA ALA A 89 24.92 1.85 -0.19
C ALA A 89 24.91 2.54 1.18
N SER A 90 23.73 2.90 1.69
CA SER A 90 23.58 3.67 2.91
C SER A 90 22.27 3.25 3.63
N VAL A 91 21.27 4.11 3.67
CA VAL A 91 20.01 3.88 4.38
C VAL A 91 18.85 4.39 3.53
N GLY A 92 17.70 3.70 3.62
CA GLY A 92 16.43 4.11 3.04
C GLY A 92 15.36 4.28 4.10
N ILE A 93 14.39 5.15 3.81
CA ILE A 93 13.18 5.34 4.62
C ILE A 93 11.98 4.94 3.78
N CYS A 94 11.08 4.15 4.37
CA CYS A 94 9.82 3.77 3.73
C CYS A 94 8.64 4.14 4.64
N ASP A 95 7.69 4.88 4.09
CA ASP A 95 6.44 5.20 4.80
C ASP A 95 5.48 4.01 4.70
N VAL A 96 5.26 3.35 5.83
CA VAL A 96 4.36 2.20 5.96
C VAL A 96 3.03 2.56 6.64
N THR A 97 2.67 3.83 6.70
CA THR A 97 1.44 4.33 7.34
C THR A 97 0.18 3.62 6.82
N THR A 98 0.17 3.22 5.55
CA THR A 98 -0.99 2.58 4.93
C THR A 98 -1.19 1.12 5.33
N LEU A 99 -0.21 0.50 5.97
CA LEU A 99 -0.26 -0.89 6.43
C LEU A 99 -0.91 -1.00 7.80
N GLY A 100 -1.48 -2.14 8.11
CA GLY A 100 -2.01 -2.44 9.43
C GLY A 100 -0.90 -2.45 10.49
N LYS A 101 -1.22 -1.98 11.68
CA LYS A 101 -0.36 -2.04 12.85
C LYS A 101 -0.97 -3.00 13.84
N ILE A 102 -0.22 -4.01 14.22
CA ILE A 102 -0.64 -5.02 15.19
C ILE A 102 0.35 -4.96 16.35
N ASP A 103 -0.17 -4.68 17.53
CA ASP A 103 0.61 -4.69 18.77
C ASP A 103 0.36 -6.02 19.48
N ILE A 104 1.40 -6.84 19.58
CA ILE A 104 1.34 -8.15 20.23
C ILE A 104 2.21 -8.06 21.51
N LYS A 105 1.60 -8.33 22.65
CA LYS A 105 2.27 -8.25 23.95
C LYS A 105 2.22 -9.58 24.69
N GLY A 106 3.29 -9.92 25.36
CA GLY A 106 3.40 -11.12 26.19
C GLY A 106 4.84 -11.59 26.31
N ALA A 107 5.14 -12.39 27.34
CA ALA A 107 6.48 -12.93 27.55
C ALA A 107 6.93 -13.81 26.39
N ASP A 108 6.01 -14.56 25.80
CA ASP A 108 6.28 -15.59 24.80
C ASP A 108 6.03 -15.11 23.35
N VAL A 109 5.91 -13.81 23.13
CA VAL A 109 5.61 -13.23 21.79
C VAL A 109 6.62 -13.68 20.74
N SER A 110 7.90 -13.66 21.06
CA SER A 110 8.94 -14.05 20.10
C SER A 110 8.84 -15.53 19.73
N GLU A 111 8.59 -16.39 20.72
CA GLU A 111 8.40 -17.83 20.48
C GLU A 111 7.14 -18.08 19.64
N PHE A 112 6.04 -17.43 19.99
CA PHE A 112 4.79 -17.52 19.24
C PHE A 112 4.96 -17.09 17.78
N LEU A 113 5.57 -15.95 17.53
CA LEU A 113 5.77 -15.45 16.18
C LEU A 113 6.69 -16.36 15.36
N ASN A 114 7.78 -16.85 15.94
CA ASN A 114 8.68 -17.80 15.28
C ASN A 114 8.03 -19.16 14.98
N LYS A 115 6.95 -19.50 15.65
CA LYS A 115 6.19 -20.72 15.40
C LYS A 115 5.15 -20.54 14.29
N VAL A 116 4.65 -19.33 14.11
CA VAL A 116 3.59 -19.02 13.12
C VAL A 116 4.18 -18.63 11.76
N TYR A 117 5.31 -17.96 11.74
CA TYR A 117 6.02 -17.45 10.56
C TYR A 117 7.39 -18.10 10.39
#